data_604ea1b50d2cb1b412d1b4b2be659ab3
#
_entry.id   604ea1b50d2cb1b412d1b4b2be659ab3
#
_cell.length_a   1.000
_cell.length_b   1.000
_cell.length_c   1.000
_cell.angle_alpha   90.00
_cell.angle_beta   90.00
_cell.angle_gamma   90.00
#
_symmetry.space_group_name_H-M   'P 1'
#
loop_
_entity.id
_entity.type
_entity.pdbx_description
1 polymer ?
#
loop_
_entity_poly.entity_id
_entity_poly.type
_entity_poly.pdbx_seq_one_letter_code
_entity_poly.pdbx_strand_id
1 'polypeptide(L)'
;MNDLLLNLILTLDASFRVCIPLIFASMAGLFAERSGVVDIGLEGKLLMSAFIAASAATVFGSPWIGLIAGIFASCVFAMIHGFASITYKGNQIVSGVAINILASGLTMILTVAWFKTGGITPTLQSDDRFLSITLPGVNIIDHIPILGVIYRELISGHNVLVYLAFAVVPLVWWVVFRTRFGLRLRAVGENPKAVDTAGLSVEGLRYKALLIGGILCGIGGAYIATVSYTHLRAHETEADLVCRLL
;
A
#
# COMPACT_ATOMS: atom_id res chain seq x y z
N MET A 1 -5.28 5.95 -35.55
CA MET A 1 -5.62 6.49 -34.21
C MET A 1 -4.55 7.53 -33.93
N ASN A 2 -4.92 8.74 -33.51
CA ASN A 2 -3.93 9.80 -33.31
C ASN A 2 -2.94 9.38 -32.21
N ASP A 3 -1.63 9.43 -32.48
CA ASP A 3 -0.57 9.06 -31.54
C ASP A 3 -0.68 9.81 -30.21
N LEU A 4 -1.22 11.02 -30.25
CA LEU A 4 -1.51 11.84 -29.08
C LEU A 4 -2.57 11.19 -28.17
N LEU A 5 -3.60 10.57 -28.71
CA LEU A 5 -4.66 9.91 -27.96
C LEU A 5 -4.15 8.62 -27.31
N LEU A 6 -3.33 7.86 -28.02
CA LEU A 6 -2.67 6.67 -27.47
C LEU A 6 -1.73 7.03 -26.32
N ASN A 7 -0.88 8.04 -26.50
CA ASN A 7 0.03 8.52 -25.46
C ASN A 7 -0.71 9.02 -24.22
N LEU A 8 -1.88 9.65 -24.39
CA LEU A 8 -2.71 10.11 -23.28
C LEU A 8 -3.28 8.92 -22.49
N ILE A 9 -3.76 7.88 -23.19
CA ILE A 9 -4.28 6.66 -22.53
C ILE A 9 -3.17 5.94 -21.77
N LEU A 10 -1.98 5.78 -22.34
CA LEU A 10 -0.83 5.15 -21.68
C LEU A 10 -0.37 5.95 -20.46
N THR A 11 -0.41 7.29 -20.53
CA THR A 11 -0.08 8.15 -19.39
C THR A 11 -1.11 8.01 -18.27
N LEU A 12 -2.39 7.90 -18.61
CA LEU A 12 -3.45 7.63 -17.63
C LEU A 12 -3.27 6.26 -16.97
N ASP A 13 -2.99 5.19 -17.73
CA ASP A 13 -2.70 3.87 -17.18
C ASP A 13 -1.52 3.89 -16.19
N ALA A 14 -0.42 4.53 -16.58
CA ALA A 14 0.73 4.71 -15.69
C ALA A 14 0.36 5.47 -14.41
N SER A 15 -0.45 6.53 -14.53
CA SER A 15 -0.93 7.31 -13.38
C SER A 15 -1.80 6.48 -12.44
N PHE A 16 -2.70 5.63 -12.98
CA PHE A 16 -3.50 4.71 -12.16
C PHE A 16 -2.62 3.77 -11.35
N ARG A 17 -1.60 3.17 -11.97
CA ARG A 17 -0.68 2.25 -11.28
C ARG A 17 0.07 2.91 -10.12
N VAL A 18 0.52 4.14 -10.30
CA VAL A 18 1.21 4.91 -9.25
C VAL A 18 0.27 5.32 -8.11
N CYS A 19 -1.02 5.56 -8.41
CA CYS A 19 -2.00 5.91 -7.39
C CYS A 19 -2.38 4.77 -6.44
N ILE A 20 -2.21 3.49 -6.82
CA ILE A 20 -2.67 2.35 -6.02
C ILE A 20 -2.09 2.32 -4.59
N PRO A 21 -0.77 2.43 -4.38
CA PRO A 21 -0.21 2.47 -3.02
C PRO A 21 -0.73 3.66 -2.20
N LEU A 22 -0.94 4.81 -2.87
CA LEU A 22 -1.46 6.01 -2.23
C LEU A 22 -2.92 5.85 -1.80
N ILE A 23 -3.73 5.13 -2.57
CA ILE A 23 -5.11 4.77 -2.19
C ILE A 23 -5.10 3.93 -0.92
N PHE A 24 -4.28 2.89 -0.84
CA PHE A 24 -4.16 2.07 0.37
C PHE A 24 -3.67 2.89 1.57
N ALA A 25 -2.65 3.73 1.39
CA ALA A 25 -2.12 4.60 2.44
C ALA A 25 -3.16 5.61 2.93
N SER A 26 -3.90 6.26 2.03
CA SER A 26 -4.94 7.22 2.40
C SER A 26 -6.11 6.57 3.14
N MET A 27 -6.53 5.36 2.73
CA MET A 27 -7.55 4.60 3.45
C MET A 27 -7.05 4.14 4.83
N ALA A 28 -5.78 3.76 4.96
CA ALA A 28 -5.16 3.45 6.25
C ALA A 28 -5.13 4.68 7.18
N GLY A 29 -4.71 5.83 6.66
CA GLY A 29 -4.72 7.10 7.38
C GLY A 29 -6.11 7.51 7.83
N LEU A 30 -7.13 7.28 7.01
CA LEU A 30 -8.52 7.58 7.35
C LEU A 30 -8.98 6.80 8.60
N PHE A 31 -8.64 5.52 8.75
CA PHE A 31 -8.97 4.75 9.95
C PHE A 31 -8.25 5.29 11.19
N ALA A 32 -6.98 5.61 11.09
CA ALA A 32 -6.19 6.17 12.18
C ALA A 32 -6.78 7.52 12.62
N GLU A 33 -6.99 8.44 11.69
CA GLU A 33 -7.49 9.78 11.93
C GLU A 33 -8.91 9.77 12.54
N ARG A 34 -9.80 8.90 12.03
CA ARG A 34 -11.15 8.74 12.58
C ARG A 34 -11.17 8.11 13.98
N SER A 35 -10.09 7.49 14.44
CA SER A 35 -9.91 7.00 15.80
C SER A 35 -9.30 8.04 16.75
N GLY A 36 -8.91 9.21 16.24
CA GLY A 36 -8.19 10.23 16.98
C GLY A 36 -6.72 9.91 17.22
N VAL A 37 -6.12 9.08 16.35
CA VAL A 37 -4.68 8.76 16.34
C VAL A 37 -4.09 9.32 15.05
N VAL A 38 -3.08 10.18 15.15
CA VAL A 38 -2.34 10.69 14.00
C VAL A 38 -1.24 9.70 13.65
N ASP A 39 -1.30 9.13 12.44
CA ASP A 39 -0.35 8.13 11.95
C ASP A 39 0.46 8.66 10.76
N ILE A 40 1.58 9.30 11.03
CA ILE A 40 2.54 9.78 10.01
C ILE A 40 3.48 8.66 9.55
N GLY A 41 3.51 7.51 10.28
CA GLY A 41 4.37 6.38 9.98
C GLY A 41 3.90 5.49 8.80
N LEU A 42 2.96 5.95 7.98
CA LEU A 42 2.42 5.19 6.85
C LEU A 42 3.49 4.86 5.80
N GLU A 43 4.41 5.80 5.53
CA GLU A 43 5.51 5.63 4.59
C GLU A 43 6.45 4.50 5.03
N GLY A 44 6.86 4.49 6.30
CA GLY A 44 7.71 3.44 6.87
C GLY A 44 7.04 2.06 6.85
N LYS A 45 5.72 2.01 7.09
CA LYS A 45 4.93 0.78 7.02
C LYS A 45 4.86 0.24 5.59
N LEU A 46 4.65 1.11 4.59
CA LEU A 46 4.68 0.76 3.17
C LEU A 46 6.07 0.25 2.75
N LEU A 47 7.13 0.96 3.15
CA LEU A 47 8.51 0.60 2.82
C LEU A 47 8.88 -0.77 3.41
N MET A 48 8.61 -0.97 4.70
CA MET A 48 8.92 -2.24 5.36
C MET A 48 8.11 -3.40 4.79
N SER A 49 6.83 -3.17 4.48
CA SER A 49 5.99 -4.15 3.81
C SER A 49 6.51 -4.50 2.42
N ALA A 50 6.90 -3.51 1.61
CA ALA A 50 7.46 -3.73 0.28
C ALA A 50 8.74 -4.57 0.34
N PHE A 51 9.64 -4.25 1.27
CA PHE A 51 10.88 -4.99 1.47
C PHE A 51 10.64 -6.45 1.87
N ILE A 52 9.80 -6.68 2.89
CA ILE A 52 9.50 -8.05 3.36
C ILE A 52 8.71 -8.84 2.32
N ALA A 53 7.77 -8.19 1.61
CA ALA A 53 7.02 -8.85 0.55
C ALA A 53 7.93 -9.31 -0.60
N ALA A 54 8.85 -8.44 -1.06
CA ALA A 54 9.84 -8.80 -2.08
C ALA A 54 10.75 -9.93 -1.61
N SER A 55 11.28 -9.83 -0.39
CA SER A 55 12.19 -10.81 0.18
C SER A 55 11.54 -12.18 0.34
N ALA A 56 10.30 -12.21 0.86
CA ALA A 56 9.56 -13.46 1.04
C ALA A 56 9.12 -14.07 -0.31
N ALA A 57 8.68 -13.25 -1.28
CA ALA A 57 8.33 -13.74 -2.61
C ALA A 57 9.53 -14.40 -3.29
N THR A 58 10.71 -13.77 -3.22
CA THR A 58 11.95 -14.32 -3.82
C THR A 58 12.38 -15.63 -3.15
N VAL A 59 12.27 -15.74 -1.82
CA VAL A 59 12.72 -16.92 -1.06
C VAL A 59 11.77 -18.10 -1.24
N PHE A 60 10.46 -17.86 -1.24
CA PHE A 60 9.44 -18.90 -1.28
C PHE A 60 8.84 -19.14 -2.67
N GLY A 61 9.21 -18.36 -3.68
CA GLY A 61 8.71 -18.49 -5.04
C GLY A 61 7.19 -18.27 -5.18
N SER A 62 6.59 -17.42 -4.32
CA SER A 62 5.15 -17.18 -4.33
C SER A 62 4.79 -15.75 -3.94
N PRO A 63 4.07 -15.00 -4.81
CA PRO A 63 3.66 -13.65 -4.51
C PRO A 63 2.63 -13.57 -3.37
N TRP A 64 1.85 -14.62 -3.14
CA TRP A 64 0.87 -14.70 -2.05
C TRP A 64 1.54 -14.76 -0.68
N ILE A 65 2.63 -15.55 -0.57
CA ILE A 65 3.42 -15.61 0.68
C ILE A 65 4.07 -14.26 0.92
N GLY A 66 4.60 -13.62 -0.14
CA GLY A 66 5.12 -12.25 -0.08
C GLY A 66 4.08 -11.25 0.45
N LEU A 67 2.85 -11.31 -0.07
CA LEU A 67 1.75 -10.45 0.37
C LEU A 67 1.44 -10.63 1.88
N ILE A 68 1.30 -11.87 2.34
CA ILE A 68 1.01 -12.17 3.75
C ILE A 68 2.14 -11.69 4.65
N ALA A 69 3.39 -11.96 4.27
CA ALA A 69 4.57 -11.52 5.03
C ALA A 69 4.67 -9.99 5.10
N GLY A 70 4.39 -9.29 3.99
CA GLY A 70 4.34 -7.83 3.93
C GLY A 70 3.25 -7.24 4.84
N ILE A 71 2.04 -7.81 4.81
CA ILE A 71 0.95 -7.41 5.71
C ILE A 71 1.36 -7.60 7.17
N PHE A 72 1.95 -8.74 7.50
CA PHE A 72 2.41 -9.03 8.86
C PHE A 72 3.45 -8.00 9.33
N ALA A 73 4.45 -7.70 8.51
CA ALA A 73 5.47 -6.70 8.82
C ALA A 73 4.87 -5.31 9.06
N SER A 74 3.98 -4.86 8.19
CA SER A 74 3.26 -3.59 8.35
C SER A 74 2.42 -3.54 9.63
N CYS A 75 1.74 -4.64 9.98
CA CYS A 75 0.99 -4.75 11.24
C CYS A 75 1.89 -4.66 12.48
N VAL A 76 3.08 -5.25 12.45
CA VAL A 76 4.06 -5.12 13.54
C VAL A 76 4.45 -3.66 13.74
N PHE A 77 4.76 -2.93 12.68
CA PHE A 77 5.08 -1.50 12.74
C PHE A 77 3.88 -0.66 13.21
N ALA A 78 2.65 -1.01 12.80
CA ALA A 78 1.43 -0.39 13.29
C ALA A 78 1.24 -0.62 14.81
N MET A 79 1.55 -1.81 15.31
CA MET A 79 1.49 -2.12 16.74
C MET A 79 2.56 -1.38 17.53
N ILE A 80 3.78 -1.24 17.02
CA ILE A 80 4.84 -0.42 17.65
C ILE A 80 4.37 1.04 17.78
N HIS A 81 3.79 1.61 16.71
CA HIS A 81 3.21 2.94 16.77
C HIS A 81 2.08 3.04 17.78
N GLY A 82 1.17 2.07 17.80
CA GLY A 82 0.07 2.02 18.76
C GLY A 82 0.56 1.93 20.19
N PHE A 83 1.58 1.13 20.45
CA PHE A 83 2.17 0.99 21.77
C PHE A 83 2.78 2.32 22.26
N ALA A 84 3.54 3.00 21.42
CA ALA A 84 4.11 4.29 21.75
C ALA A 84 3.07 5.39 21.93
N SER A 85 2.04 5.45 21.07
CA SER A 85 1.09 6.55 20.99
C SER A 85 -0.16 6.34 21.87
N ILE A 86 -0.66 5.10 22.00
CA ILE A 86 -1.89 4.79 22.75
C ILE A 86 -1.56 4.39 24.19
N THR A 87 -0.70 3.40 24.39
CA THR A 87 -0.38 2.87 25.71
C THR A 87 0.47 3.83 26.52
N TYR A 88 1.58 4.30 25.96
CA TYR A 88 2.47 5.25 26.62
C TYR A 88 2.05 6.71 26.48
N LYS A 89 0.99 7.00 25.71
CA LYS A 89 0.51 8.36 25.46
C LYS A 89 1.59 9.32 24.98
N GLY A 90 2.58 8.78 24.26
CA GLY A 90 3.68 9.55 23.68
C GLY A 90 3.20 10.45 22.54
N ASN A 91 4.08 11.33 22.08
CA ASN A 91 3.80 12.21 20.95
C ASN A 91 3.67 11.36 19.66
N GLN A 92 2.48 11.40 19.07
CA GLN A 92 2.12 10.60 17.90
C GLN A 92 2.95 10.96 16.66
N ILE A 93 3.24 12.26 16.50
CA ILE A 93 4.04 12.78 15.37
C ILE A 93 5.48 12.26 15.47
N VAL A 94 6.09 12.37 16.65
CA VAL A 94 7.45 11.89 16.91
C VAL A 94 7.53 10.38 16.69
N SER A 95 6.56 9.63 17.19
CA SER A 95 6.49 8.18 16.99
C SER A 95 6.36 7.81 15.51
N GLY A 96 5.53 8.52 14.73
CA GLY A 96 5.38 8.27 13.30
C GLY A 96 6.68 8.52 12.52
N VAL A 97 7.35 9.65 12.77
CA VAL A 97 8.65 9.96 12.15
C VAL A 97 9.70 8.93 12.55
N ALA A 98 9.75 8.54 13.83
CA ALA A 98 10.69 7.51 14.30
C ALA A 98 10.48 6.17 13.56
N ILE A 99 9.22 5.79 13.27
CA ILE A 99 8.89 4.59 12.49
C ILE A 99 9.42 4.69 11.06
N ASN A 100 9.28 5.84 10.41
CA ASN A 100 9.80 6.03 9.05
C ASN A 100 11.33 5.89 9.01
N ILE A 101 12.04 6.49 9.98
CA ILE A 101 13.50 6.36 10.11
C ILE A 101 13.89 4.91 10.44
N LEU A 102 13.18 4.26 11.36
CA LEU A 102 13.41 2.87 11.72
C LEU A 102 13.25 1.95 10.51
N ALA A 103 12.18 2.13 9.74
CA ALA A 103 11.91 1.33 8.55
C ALA A 103 13.01 1.50 7.50
N SER A 104 13.42 2.74 7.20
CA SER A 104 14.49 3.00 6.22
C SER A 104 15.84 2.42 6.66
N GLY A 105 16.22 2.58 7.92
CA GLY A 105 17.44 2.01 8.46
C GLY A 105 17.42 0.48 8.50
N LEU A 106 16.30 -0.10 8.94
CA LEU A 106 16.16 -1.55 9.07
C LEU A 106 16.15 -2.26 7.71
N THR A 107 15.47 -1.70 6.72
CA THR A 107 15.46 -2.26 5.35
C THR A 107 16.87 -2.28 4.76
N MET A 108 17.66 -1.21 4.96
CA MET A 108 19.04 -1.15 4.50
C MET A 108 19.91 -2.23 5.16
N ILE A 109 19.85 -2.36 6.49
CA ILE A 109 20.62 -3.35 7.24
C ILE A 109 20.24 -4.78 6.83
N LEU A 110 18.92 -5.06 6.73
CA LEU A 110 18.44 -6.39 6.37
C LEU A 110 18.79 -6.75 4.93
N THR A 111 18.78 -5.79 4.00
CA THR A 111 19.20 -6.03 2.61
C THR A 111 20.66 -6.48 2.55
N VAL A 112 21.55 -5.81 3.27
CA VAL A 112 22.97 -6.18 3.33
C VAL A 112 23.14 -7.54 4.03
N ALA A 113 22.43 -7.77 5.13
CA ALA A 113 22.55 -9.00 5.91
C ALA A 113 22.05 -10.25 5.14
N TRP A 114 20.93 -10.15 4.44
CA TRP A 114 20.29 -11.29 3.77
C TRP A 114 20.80 -11.50 2.35
N PHE A 115 20.94 -10.43 1.57
CA PHE A 115 21.22 -10.50 0.13
C PHE A 115 22.64 -10.06 -0.22
N LYS A 116 23.41 -9.50 0.72
CA LYS A 116 24.77 -8.95 0.51
C LYS A 116 24.83 -7.91 -0.63
N THR A 117 23.71 -7.25 -0.90
CA THR A 117 23.55 -6.21 -1.91
C THR A 117 23.42 -4.85 -1.24
N GLY A 118 23.93 -3.80 -1.87
CA GLY A 118 23.94 -2.44 -1.30
C GLY A 118 22.57 -1.74 -1.36
N GLY A 119 21.56 -2.21 -0.61
CA GLY A 119 20.26 -1.52 -0.51
C GLY A 119 19.23 -1.88 -1.59
N ILE A 120 19.53 -2.87 -2.44
CA ILE A 120 18.62 -3.31 -3.51
C ILE A 120 18.18 -4.75 -3.23
N THR A 121 16.88 -5.01 -3.21
CA THR A 121 16.34 -6.37 -3.15
C THR A 121 16.59 -7.11 -4.48
N PRO A 122 16.76 -8.45 -4.46
CA PRO A 122 16.87 -9.23 -5.70
C PRO A 122 15.69 -8.98 -6.63
N THR A 123 15.96 -9.03 -7.92
CA THR A 123 14.90 -8.87 -8.94
C THR A 123 13.96 -10.07 -8.90
N LEU A 124 12.69 -9.83 -8.65
CA LEU A 124 11.63 -10.84 -8.70
C LEU A 124 11.53 -11.45 -10.10
N GLN A 125 11.49 -12.77 -10.18
CA GLN A 125 11.19 -13.48 -11.42
C GLN A 125 9.71 -13.34 -11.80
N SER A 126 9.34 -13.67 -13.02
CA SER A 126 7.96 -13.57 -13.51
C SER A 126 6.96 -14.35 -12.66
N ASP A 127 7.36 -15.50 -12.13
CA ASP A 127 6.52 -16.40 -11.34
C ASP A 127 6.30 -15.89 -9.90
N ASP A 128 7.19 -15.00 -9.42
CA ASP A 128 7.12 -14.39 -8.11
C ASP A 128 6.29 -13.09 -8.09
N ARG A 129 5.65 -12.76 -9.23
CA ARG A 129 4.85 -11.54 -9.41
C ARG A 129 3.37 -11.85 -9.60
N PHE A 130 2.53 -10.90 -9.23
CA PHE A 130 1.12 -10.97 -9.60
C PHE A 130 0.96 -10.72 -11.10
N LEU A 131 0.51 -11.74 -11.82
CA LEU A 131 0.23 -11.65 -13.25
C LEU A 131 -0.98 -10.74 -13.52
N SER A 132 -0.98 -10.11 -14.68
CA SER A 132 -2.12 -9.33 -15.15
C SER A 132 -3.29 -10.27 -15.50
N ILE A 133 -4.50 -9.87 -15.09
CA ILE A 133 -5.74 -10.59 -15.39
C ILE A 133 -6.44 -9.91 -16.56
N THR A 134 -6.70 -10.66 -17.61
CA THR A 134 -7.57 -10.20 -18.70
C THR A 134 -9.02 -10.45 -18.33
N LEU A 135 -9.80 -9.35 -18.25
CA LEU A 135 -11.23 -9.45 -17.96
C LEU A 135 -12.01 -10.04 -19.15
N PRO A 136 -13.06 -10.84 -18.89
CA PRO A 136 -13.92 -11.32 -19.95
C PRO A 136 -14.63 -10.14 -20.64
N GLY A 137 -14.75 -10.20 -21.97
CA GLY A 137 -15.38 -9.14 -22.77
C GLY A 137 -14.42 -8.30 -23.61
N VAL A 138 -13.12 -8.39 -23.43
CA VAL A 138 -12.10 -7.71 -24.25
C VAL A 138 -12.35 -8.00 -25.74
N ASN A 139 -12.59 -9.26 -26.11
CA ASN A 139 -12.80 -9.68 -27.50
C ASN A 139 -14.08 -9.10 -28.15
N ILE A 140 -15.06 -8.67 -27.36
CA ILE A 140 -16.32 -8.09 -27.87
C ILE A 140 -16.14 -6.58 -28.11
N ILE A 141 -15.40 -5.91 -27.25
CA ILE A 141 -15.25 -4.44 -27.25
C ILE A 141 -14.09 -4.00 -28.16
N ASP A 142 -13.14 -4.88 -28.46
CA ASP A 142 -12.00 -4.59 -29.36
C ASP A 142 -12.44 -4.17 -30.79
N HIS A 143 -13.69 -4.46 -31.18
CA HIS A 143 -14.23 -4.03 -32.46
C HIS A 143 -14.55 -2.52 -32.53
N ILE A 144 -14.54 -1.82 -31.39
CA ILE A 144 -14.79 -0.37 -31.33
C ILE A 144 -13.45 0.35 -31.14
N PRO A 145 -12.96 1.12 -32.14
CA PRO A 145 -11.56 1.57 -32.22
C PRO A 145 -11.08 2.44 -31.05
N ILE A 146 -11.95 3.13 -30.34
CA ILE A 146 -11.58 3.98 -29.19
C ILE A 146 -11.93 3.28 -27.87
N LEU A 147 -13.14 2.71 -27.74
CA LEU A 147 -13.60 2.05 -26.53
C LEU A 147 -12.84 0.75 -26.23
N GLY A 148 -12.44 0.02 -27.27
CA GLY A 148 -11.63 -1.20 -27.14
C GLY A 148 -10.28 -0.91 -26.50
N VAL A 149 -9.59 0.13 -26.94
CA VAL A 149 -8.28 0.52 -26.36
C VAL A 149 -8.43 1.01 -24.93
N ILE A 150 -9.43 1.84 -24.63
CA ILE A 150 -9.72 2.31 -23.27
C ILE A 150 -10.04 1.13 -22.34
N TYR A 151 -10.88 0.20 -22.77
CA TYR A 151 -11.23 -0.95 -21.96
C TYR A 151 -10.02 -1.87 -21.70
N ARG A 152 -9.20 -2.09 -22.73
CA ARG A 152 -8.04 -2.99 -22.63
C ARG A 152 -6.93 -2.41 -21.77
N GLU A 153 -6.61 -1.13 -21.90
CA GLU A 153 -5.48 -0.50 -21.22
C GLU A 153 -5.86 0.07 -19.84
N LEU A 154 -7.07 0.62 -19.67
CA LEU A 154 -7.49 1.26 -18.41
C LEU A 154 -8.29 0.34 -17.47
N ILE A 155 -9.02 -0.65 -18.01
CA ILE A 155 -9.91 -1.49 -17.19
C ILE A 155 -9.39 -2.92 -17.10
N SER A 156 -8.94 -3.51 -18.22
CA SER A 156 -8.43 -4.87 -18.30
C SER A 156 -6.89 -4.87 -18.26
N GLY A 157 -6.27 -6.01 -18.00
CA GLY A 157 -4.81 -6.11 -18.02
C GLY A 157 -4.10 -5.69 -16.73
N HIS A 158 -4.86 -5.32 -15.71
CA HIS A 158 -4.29 -5.04 -14.38
C HIS A 158 -4.21 -6.30 -13.51
N ASN A 159 -3.40 -6.25 -12.47
CA ASN A 159 -3.32 -7.35 -11.50
C ASN A 159 -4.42 -7.27 -10.45
N VAL A 160 -4.59 -8.36 -9.69
CA VAL A 160 -5.62 -8.50 -8.63
C VAL A 160 -5.60 -7.34 -7.64
N LEU A 161 -4.41 -6.85 -7.26
CA LEU A 161 -4.27 -5.82 -6.23
C LEU A 161 -4.81 -4.45 -6.68
N VAL A 162 -4.80 -4.17 -7.99
CA VAL A 162 -5.41 -2.95 -8.55
C VAL A 162 -6.92 -2.97 -8.36
N TYR A 163 -7.57 -4.08 -8.72
CA TYR A 163 -9.03 -4.23 -8.53
C TYR A 163 -9.39 -4.20 -7.04
N LEU A 164 -8.55 -4.80 -6.20
CA LEU A 164 -8.72 -4.75 -4.74
C LEU A 164 -8.66 -3.31 -4.22
N ALA A 165 -7.74 -2.48 -4.71
CA ALA A 165 -7.63 -1.08 -4.31
C ALA A 165 -8.92 -0.30 -4.59
N PHE A 166 -9.48 -0.46 -5.80
CA PHE A 166 -10.76 0.17 -6.13
C PHE A 166 -11.93 -0.37 -5.30
N ALA A 167 -11.93 -1.66 -4.97
CA ALA A 167 -12.96 -2.27 -4.11
C ALA A 167 -12.83 -1.83 -2.64
N VAL A 168 -11.62 -1.55 -2.18
CA VAL A 168 -11.36 -1.09 -0.80
C VAL A 168 -11.96 0.28 -0.54
N VAL A 169 -11.98 1.19 -1.51
CA VAL A 169 -12.54 2.53 -1.32
C VAL A 169 -14.01 2.51 -0.87
N PRO A 170 -14.95 1.90 -1.63
CA PRO A 170 -16.35 1.80 -1.19
C PRO A 170 -16.52 0.94 0.06
N LEU A 171 -15.69 -0.10 0.25
CA LEU A 171 -15.71 -0.94 1.43
C LEU A 171 -15.34 -0.14 2.69
N VAL A 172 -14.27 0.65 2.65
CA VAL A 172 -13.85 1.52 3.76
C VAL A 172 -14.92 2.56 4.06
N TRP A 173 -15.48 3.19 3.02
CA TRP A 173 -16.60 4.10 3.19
C TRP A 173 -17.78 3.43 3.90
N TRP A 174 -18.16 2.22 3.47
CA TRP A 174 -19.25 1.47 4.09
C TRP A 174 -18.93 1.11 5.56
N VAL A 175 -17.71 0.62 5.83
CA VAL A 175 -17.28 0.26 7.21
C VAL A 175 -17.30 1.48 8.11
N VAL A 176 -16.74 2.61 7.68
CA VAL A 176 -16.61 3.82 8.52
C VAL A 176 -17.96 4.52 8.73
N PHE A 177 -18.83 4.56 7.73
CA PHE A 177 -20.06 5.36 7.79
C PHE A 177 -21.33 4.57 8.02
N ARG A 178 -21.37 3.26 7.70
CA ARG A 178 -22.57 2.44 7.77
C ARG A 178 -22.55 1.32 8.81
N THR A 179 -21.40 1.03 9.45
CA THR A 179 -21.31 -0.04 10.45
C THR A 179 -21.28 0.49 11.88
N ARG A 180 -21.64 -0.39 12.84
CA ARG A 180 -21.53 -0.12 14.28
C ARG A 180 -20.08 0.11 14.71
N PHE A 181 -19.12 -0.56 14.06
CA PHE A 181 -17.71 -0.37 14.31
C PHE A 181 -17.26 1.06 13.91
N GLY A 182 -17.60 1.51 12.71
CA GLY A 182 -17.26 2.85 12.23
C GLY A 182 -17.92 3.97 13.06
N LEU A 183 -19.16 3.75 13.54
CA LEU A 183 -19.82 4.69 14.45
C LEU A 183 -19.03 4.84 15.77
N ARG A 184 -18.65 3.72 16.40
CA ARG A 184 -17.86 3.71 17.64
C ARG A 184 -16.48 4.33 17.43
N LEU A 185 -15.85 4.05 16.27
CA LEU A 185 -14.55 4.58 15.93
C LEU A 185 -14.57 6.11 15.83
N ARG A 186 -15.55 6.68 15.13
CA ARG A 186 -15.73 8.14 15.02
C ARG A 186 -16.05 8.76 16.37
N ALA A 187 -16.88 8.11 17.19
CA ALA A 187 -17.20 8.57 18.54
C ALA A 187 -15.94 8.65 19.42
N VAL A 188 -15.02 7.68 19.32
CA VAL A 188 -13.71 7.70 20.02
C VAL A 188 -12.83 8.86 19.52
N GLY A 189 -12.85 9.18 18.25
CA GLY A 189 -12.11 10.32 17.70
C GLY A 189 -12.64 11.67 18.19
N GLU A 190 -13.97 11.80 18.26
CA GLU A 190 -14.64 13.04 18.67
C GLU A 190 -14.55 13.26 20.20
N ASN A 191 -14.94 12.28 20.99
CA ASN A 191 -14.96 12.39 22.45
C ASN A 191 -14.66 11.03 23.14
N PRO A 192 -13.37 10.72 23.36
CA PRO A 192 -12.97 9.47 23.98
C PRO A 192 -13.53 9.28 25.40
N LYS A 193 -13.71 10.36 26.17
CA LYS A 193 -14.24 10.29 27.54
C LYS A 193 -15.70 9.82 27.55
N ALA A 194 -16.51 10.33 26.62
CA ALA A 194 -17.91 9.90 26.51
C ALA A 194 -18.04 8.42 26.10
N VAL A 195 -17.12 7.92 25.28
CA VAL A 195 -17.11 6.51 24.89
C VAL A 195 -16.69 5.60 26.04
N ASP A 196 -15.73 6.04 26.83
CA ASP A 196 -15.27 5.33 28.03
C ASP A 196 -16.39 5.22 29.08
N THR A 197 -17.09 6.32 29.37
CA THR A 197 -18.26 6.29 30.28
C THR A 197 -19.41 5.42 29.77
N ALA A 198 -19.51 5.20 28.46
CA ALA A 198 -20.45 4.24 27.85
C ALA A 198 -19.98 2.77 27.94
N GLY A 199 -18.86 2.50 28.60
CA GLY A 199 -18.33 1.15 28.82
C GLY A 199 -17.61 0.52 27.63
N LEU A 200 -17.22 1.31 26.63
CA LEU A 200 -16.47 0.85 25.47
C LEU A 200 -14.97 1.13 25.64
N SER A 201 -14.14 0.14 25.35
CA SER A 201 -12.66 0.33 25.39
C SER A 201 -12.18 1.25 24.30
N VAL A 202 -11.76 2.45 24.65
CA VAL A 202 -11.18 3.46 23.77
C VAL A 202 -9.87 2.94 23.15
N GLU A 203 -8.98 2.39 23.99
CA GLU A 203 -7.69 1.85 23.55
C GLU A 203 -7.88 0.70 22.55
N GLY A 204 -8.78 -0.24 22.87
CA GLY A 204 -9.06 -1.37 21.97
C GLY A 204 -9.59 -0.95 20.59
N LEU A 205 -10.40 0.12 20.51
CA LEU A 205 -10.89 0.66 19.24
C LEU A 205 -9.78 1.34 18.44
N ARG A 206 -8.90 2.10 19.09
CA ARG A 206 -7.74 2.72 18.47
C ARG A 206 -6.75 1.69 17.92
N TYR A 207 -6.45 0.63 18.70
CA TYR A 207 -5.60 -0.46 18.22
C TYR A 207 -6.19 -1.19 17.01
N LYS A 208 -7.50 -1.44 16.99
CA LYS A 208 -8.18 -2.05 15.83
C LYS A 208 -8.07 -1.17 14.61
N ALA A 209 -8.20 0.16 14.74
CA ALA A 209 -8.03 1.10 13.64
C ALA A 209 -6.61 1.05 13.06
N LEU A 210 -5.59 1.07 13.94
CA LEU A 210 -4.18 0.98 13.52
C LEU A 210 -3.86 -0.37 12.87
N LEU A 211 -4.42 -1.49 13.34
CA LEU A 211 -4.24 -2.79 12.71
C LEU A 211 -4.86 -2.85 11.31
N ILE A 212 -6.07 -2.30 11.14
CA ILE A 212 -6.69 -2.19 9.81
C ILE A 212 -5.82 -1.32 8.90
N GLY A 213 -5.31 -0.19 9.41
CA GLY A 213 -4.36 0.65 8.71
C GLY A 213 -3.08 -0.11 8.33
N GLY A 214 -2.53 -0.93 9.24
CA GLY A 214 -1.39 -1.80 8.98
C GLY A 214 -1.65 -2.81 7.86
N ILE A 215 -2.84 -3.45 7.85
CA ILE A 215 -3.23 -4.38 6.77
C ILE A 215 -3.28 -3.64 5.42
N LEU A 216 -3.91 -2.47 5.36
CA LEU A 216 -4.02 -1.69 4.13
C LEU A 216 -2.65 -1.22 3.62
N CYS A 217 -1.80 -0.67 4.50
CA CYS A 217 -0.41 -0.33 4.14
C CYS A 217 0.38 -1.59 3.72
N GLY A 218 0.13 -2.73 4.37
CA GLY A 218 0.74 -4.00 4.01
C GLY A 218 0.45 -4.42 2.58
N ILE A 219 -0.80 -4.32 2.16
CA ILE A 219 -1.21 -4.60 0.77
C ILE A 219 -0.60 -3.59 -0.20
N GLY A 220 -0.62 -2.29 0.15
CA GLY A 220 -0.02 -1.23 -0.67
C GLY A 220 1.48 -1.40 -0.87
N GLY A 221 2.23 -1.77 0.19
CA GLY A 221 3.66 -2.05 0.12
C GLY A 221 3.98 -3.30 -0.71
N ALA A 222 3.22 -4.39 -0.53
CA ALA A 222 3.36 -5.58 -1.36
C ALA A 222 3.10 -5.28 -2.84
N TYR A 223 2.14 -4.41 -3.15
CA TYR A 223 1.91 -3.94 -4.51
C TYR A 223 3.14 -3.23 -5.09
N ILE A 224 3.78 -2.33 -4.35
CA ILE A 224 5.00 -1.63 -4.80
C ILE A 224 6.07 -2.66 -5.17
N ALA A 225 6.29 -3.66 -4.34
CA ALA A 225 7.32 -4.66 -4.54
C ALA A 225 7.05 -5.59 -5.73
N THR A 226 5.79 -6.04 -5.90
CA THR A 226 5.46 -7.09 -6.87
C THR A 226 5.06 -6.57 -8.25
N VAL A 227 4.67 -5.30 -8.35
CA VAL A 227 4.13 -4.71 -9.59
C VAL A 227 4.97 -3.55 -10.11
N SER A 228 5.38 -2.62 -9.24
CA SER A 228 5.97 -1.34 -9.66
C SER A 228 7.43 -1.44 -10.12
N TYR A 229 8.12 -2.52 -9.84
CA TYR A 229 9.56 -2.68 -10.10
C TYR A 229 9.97 -2.60 -11.57
N THR A 230 9.06 -2.80 -12.51
CA THR A 230 9.35 -2.71 -13.94
C THR A 230 9.45 -1.27 -14.44
N HIS A 231 8.76 -0.32 -13.81
CA HIS A 231 8.77 1.09 -14.24
C HIS A 231 9.89 1.91 -13.58
N LEU A 232 10.29 1.59 -12.35
CA LEU A 232 11.42 2.26 -11.71
C LEU A 232 12.74 1.99 -12.45
N ARG A 233 12.92 0.81 -13.04
CA ARG A 233 14.08 0.50 -13.87
C ARG A 233 14.18 1.35 -15.15
N ALA A 234 13.06 1.72 -15.73
CA ALA A 234 13.05 2.59 -16.91
C ALA A 234 13.50 4.03 -16.56
N HIS A 235 13.11 4.53 -15.39
CA HIS A 235 13.54 5.85 -14.91
C HIS A 235 15.01 5.88 -14.44
N GLU A 236 15.48 4.80 -13.80
CA GLU A 236 16.90 4.70 -13.41
C GLU A 236 17.83 4.62 -14.62
N THR A 237 17.41 3.97 -15.70
CA THR A 237 18.19 3.94 -16.96
C THR A 237 18.26 5.31 -17.65
N GLU A 238 17.24 6.14 -17.52
CA GLU A 238 17.29 7.53 -18.02
C GLU A 238 18.19 8.41 -17.15
N ALA A 239 18.13 8.28 -15.82
CA ALA A 239 19.00 9.01 -14.90
C ALA A 239 20.47 8.59 -15.06
N ASP A 240 20.76 7.30 -15.26
CA ASP A 240 22.10 6.78 -15.52
C ASP A 240 22.64 7.23 -16.89
N LEU A 241 21.77 7.39 -17.90
CA LEU A 241 22.15 7.94 -19.20
C LEU A 241 22.51 9.42 -19.10
N VAL A 242 21.79 10.20 -18.31
CA VAL A 242 22.09 11.62 -18.07
C VAL A 242 23.41 11.78 -17.29
N CYS A 243 23.67 10.93 -16.28
CA CYS A 243 24.93 10.96 -15.53
C CYS A 243 26.16 10.47 -16.33
N ARG A 244 25.96 9.73 -17.43
CA ARG A 244 27.06 9.33 -18.33
C ARG A 244 27.37 10.35 -19.42
N LEU A 245 26.49 11.32 -19.61
CA LEU A 245 26.65 12.40 -20.60
C LEU A 245 27.18 13.71 -20.00
N LEU A 246 27.34 13.78 -18.69
CA LEU A 246 28.02 14.85 -17.94
C LEU A 246 29.40 14.37 -17.47
#